data_65f23fb5dd5b6554eb14bc0fa0d9eea6
#
_entry.id   65f23fb5dd5b6554eb14bc0fa0d9eea6
#
_cell.length_a   1.000
_cell.length_b   1.000
_cell.length_c   1.000
_cell.angle_alpha   90.00
_cell.angle_beta   90.00
_cell.angle_gamma   90.00
#
_symmetry.space_group_name_H-M   'P 1'
#
loop_
_entity.id
_entity.type
_entity.pdbx_description
1 polymer ?
#
loop_
_entity_poly.entity_id
_entity_poly.type
_entity_poly.pdbx_seq_one_letter_code
_entity_poly.pdbx_strand_id
1 'polypeptide(L)'
;EIILDLRYNPGGEVSAMAKLSSMLAPKSAVESHSVLQTRIYNKEYTEYLRQTGTDVNDYFDPSVAVNLNGLPLYTLTESSTASASESLILCLKPYMTVKQVGSSTAGKYCGGSLFQPAVQQGGQLVPDPEIGNWVLYLMTFKTADVNGKSISSSGLYPDIWTSSLTLPELKLPLGDPLDPFIAKAIASITGHSAPARIETKSADPGFTLLRGLTGQ
;
A
#
# COMPACT_ATOMS: atom_id res chain seq x y z
N GLU A 1 -8.83 -13.66 11.89
CA GLU A 1 -7.79 -12.69 11.52
C GLU A 1 -7.39 -12.88 10.07
N ILE A 2 -6.78 -11.85 9.49
CA ILE A 2 -6.43 -11.80 8.07
C ILE A 2 -4.94 -11.49 7.96
N ILE A 3 -4.24 -12.18 7.07
CA ILE A 3 -2.89 -11.81 6.65
C ILE A 3 -2.97 -11.34 5.20
N LEU A 4 -2.59 -10.09 4.94
CA LEU A 4 -2.56 -9.47 3.60
C LEU A 4 -1.12 -9.22 3.19
N ASP A 5 -0.66 -9.89 2.14
CA ASP A 5 0.70 -9.73 1.62
C ASP A 5 0.78 -8.54 0.64
N LEU A 6 1.47 -7.48 1.06
CA LEU A 6 1.72 -6.27 0.28
C LEU A 6 3.21 -6.05 0.00
N ARG A 7 4.07 -7.04 0.26
CA ARG A 7 5.54 -6.90 0.17
C ARG A 7 6.02 -6.38 -1.19
N TYR A 8 5.35 -6.74 -2.27
CA TYR A 8 5.74 -6.38 -3.63
C TYR A 8 4.72 -5.48 -4.33
N ASN A 9 3.80 -4.90 -3.57
CA ASN A 9 2.72 -4.07 -4.13
C ASN A 9 3.07 -2.59 -4.04
N PRO A 10 3.42 -1.92 -5.17
CA PRO A 10 3.78 -0.50 -5.19
C PRO A 10 2.56 0.45 -5.13
N GLY A 11 1.39 -0.09 -4.90
CA GLY A 11 0.12 0.65 -4.93
C GLY A 11 -0.60 0.51 -6.28
N GLY A 12 -1.35 1.53 -6.65
CA GLY A 12 -2.16 1.53 -7.87
C GLY A 12 -3.35 2.47 -7.73
N GLU A 13 -4.48 2.06 -8.29
CA GLU A 13 -5.71 2.85 -8.32
C GLU A 13 -6.32 3.04 -6.93
N VAL A 14 -6.69 4.30 -6.62
CA VAL A 14 -7.35 4.66 -5.35
C VAL A 14 -8.68 3.94 -5.20
N SER A 15 -9.44 3.79 -6.29
CA SER A 15 -10.73 3.08 -6.29
C SER A 15 -10.59 1.61 -5.92
N ALA A 16 -9.53 0.94 -6.37
CA ALA A 16 -9.24 -0.46 -5.99
C ALA A 16 -8.87 -0.56 -4.50
N MET A 17 -8.05 0.38 -4.01
CA MET A 17 -7.71 0.48 -2.59
C MET A 17 -8.95 0.72 -1.73
N ALA A 18 -9.82 1.66 -2.11
CA ALA A 18 -11.05 1.96 -1.37
C ALA A 18 -11.99 0.74 -1.33
N LYS A 19 -12.12 0.02 -2.43
CA LYS A 19 -12.92 -1.20 -2.49
C LYS A 19 -12.37 -2.30 -1.57
N LEU A 20 -11.07 -2.58 -1.62
CA LEU A 20 -10.43 -3.56 -0.72
C LEU A 20 -10.55 -3.12 0.74
N SER A 21 -10.34 -1.83 1.04
CA SER A 21 -10.54 -1.29 2.39
C SER A 21 -11.97 -1.51 2.88
N SER A 22 -12.97 -1.32 2.01
CA SER A 22 -14.38 -1.54 2.34
C SER A 22 -14.71 -3.00 2.61
N MET A 23 -14.02 -3.93 1.95
CA MET A 23 -14.16 -5.37 2.24
C MET A 23 -13.58 -5.75 3.60
N LEU A 24 -12.55 -5.02 4.08
CA LEU A 24 -11.84 -5.32 5.33
C LEU A 24 -12.43 -4.59 6.54
N ALA A 25 -12.92 -3.36 6.36
CA ALA A 25 -13.36 -2.46 7.42
C ALA A 25 -14.57 -2.99 8.21
N PRO A 26 -14.83 -2.46 9.43
CA PRO A 26 -16.05 -2.72 10.15
C PRO A 26 -17.28 -2.37 9.30
N LYS A 27 -18.28 -3.25 9.35
CA LYS A 27 -19.52 -3.11 8.58
C LYS A 27 -20.22 -1.76 8.87
N SER A 28 -20.19 -1.30 10.11
CA SER A 28 -20.76 -0.01 10.51
C SER A 28 -20.11 1.18 9.79
N ALA A 29 -18.79 1.18 9.59
CA ALA A 29 -18.08 2.23 8.89
C ALA A 29 -18.42 2.23 7.39
N VAL A 30 -18.58 1.04 6.79
CA VAL A 30 -18.92 0.86 5.39
C VAL A 30 -20.36 1.27 5.11
N GLU A 31 -21.32 0.81 5.91
CA GLU A 31 -22.74 1.13 5.76
C GLU A 31 -23.06 2.61 6.00
N SER A 32 -22.32 3.27 6.89
CA SER A 32 -22.44 4.72 7.10
C SER A 32 -21.69 5.56 6.07
N HIS A 33 -21.09 4.94 5.06
CA HIS A 33 -20.31 5.64 4.03
C HIS A 33 -19.28 6.61 4.63
N SER A 34 -18.55 6.13 5.65
CA SER A 34 -17.58 6.94 6.37
C SER A 34 -16.40 7.33 5.47
N VAL A 35 -15.75 8.45 5.78
CA VAL A 35 -14.54 8.90 5.07
C VAL A 35 -13.43 7.87 5.27
N LEU A 36 -12.86 7.36 4.19
CA LEU A 36 -11.70 6.47 4.23
C LEU A 36 -10.40 7.27 4.26
N GLN A 37 -10.27 8.23 3.34
CA GLN A 37 -9.12 9.13 3.26
C GLN A 37 -9.52 10.51 2.73
N THR A 38 -8.66 11.50 3.00
CA THR A 38 -8.82 12.87 2.51
C THR A 38 -7.60 13.24 1.65
N ARG A 39 -7.82 13.86 0.50
CA ARG A 39 -6.78 14.41 -0.37
C ARG A 39 -6.50 15.86 0.04
N ILE A 40 -5.25 16.11 0.42
CA ILE A 40 -4.78 17.43 0.85
C ILE A 40 -3.99 18.06 -0.30
N TYR A 41 -4.49 19.14 -0.85
CA TYR A 41 -3.88 19.90 -1.92
C TYR A 41 -3.12 21.13 -1.40
N ASN A 42 -2.43 21.85 -2.28
CA ASN A 42 -1.87 23.16 -1.94
C ASN A 42 -2.98 24.18 -1.64
N LYS A 43 -2.61 25.30 -1.04
CA LYS A 43 -3.57 26.34 -0.58
C LYS A 43 -4.46 26.85 -1.71
N GLU A 44 -3.87 27.17 -2.86
CA GLU A 44 -4.58 27.77 -3.98
C GLU A 44 -5.59 26.80 -4.60
N TYR A 45 -5.16 25.56 -4.82
CA TYR A 45 -6.03 24.55 -5.40
C TYR A 45 -7.11 24.08 -4.40
N THR A 46 -6.80 24.05 -3.11
CA THR A 46 -7.80 23.80 -2.05
C THR A 46 -8.91 24.84 -2.07
N GLU A 47 -8.55 26.12 -2.21
CA GLU A 47 -9.54 27.21 -2.29
C GLU A 47 -10.40 27.10 -3.57
N TYR A 48 -9.81 26.77 -4.70
CA TYR A 48 -10.54 26.49 -5.93
C TYR A 48 -11.54 25.34 -5.78
N LEU A 49 -11.11 24.21 -5.19
CA LEU A 49 -11.97 23.05 -4.96
C LEU A 49 -13.13 23.39 -4.01
N ARG A 50 -12.84 24.19 -2.97
CA ARG A 50 -13.87 24.68 -2.04
C ARG A 50 -14.92 25.54 -2.75
N GLN A 51 -14.51 26.43 -3.65
CA GLN A 51 -15.40 27.29 -4.43
C GLN A 51 -16.25 26.51 -5.42
N THR A 52 -15.71 25.43 -5.99
CA THR A 52 -16.43 24.56 -6.93
C THR A 52 -17.29 23.50 -6.23
N GLY A 53 -17.21 23.39 -4.90
CA GLY A 53 -17.93 22.35 -4.14
C GLY A 53 -17.42 20.94 -4.41
N THR A 54 -16.16 20.81 -4.89
CA THR A 54 -15.57 19.50 -5.20
C THR A 54 -15.17 18.78 -3.92
N ASP A 55 -15.66 17.55 -3.75
CA ASP A 55 -15.29 16.71 -2.61
C ASP A 55 -13.85 16.18 -2.75
N VAL A 56 -13.09 16.30 -1.68
CA VAL A 56 -11.70 15.86 -1.58
C VAL A 56 -11.55 14.54 -0.83
N ASN A 57 -12.65 13.96 -0.37
CA ASN A 57 -12.66 12.71 0.37
C ASN A 57 -12.89 11.52 -0.55
N ASP A 58 -12.29 10.40 -0.17
CA ASP A 58 -12.64 9.07 -0.66
C ASP A 58 -13.34 8.32 0.48
N TYR A 59 -14.41 7.62 0.19
CA TYR A 59 -15.28 6.98 1.17
C TYR A 59 -15.21 5.47 1.08
N PHE A 60 -15.63 4.79 2.13
CA PHE A 60 -15.92 3.37 2.04
C PHE A 60 -17.08 3.13 1.06
N ASP A 61 -16.96 2.05 0.28
CA ASP A 61 -17.95 1.65 -0.71
C ASP A 61 -18.95 0.64 -0.11
N PRO A 62 -20.20 1.03 0.14
CA PRO A 62 -21.21 0.14 0.69
C PRO A 62 -21.70 -0.94 -0.30
N SER A 63 -21.33 -0.85 -1.58
CA SER A 63 -21.73 -1.80 -2.61
C SER A 63 -20.88 -3.07 -2.66
N VAL A 64 -19.88 -3.22 -1.78
CA VAL A 64 -19.04 -4.42 -1.76
C VAL A 64 -19.86 -5.67 -1.44
N ALA A 65 -19.70 -6.71 -2.24
CA ALA A 65 -20.45 -7.95 -2.07
C ALA A 65 -20.03 -8.77 -0.84
N VAL A 66 -18.79 -8.57 -0.37
CA VAL A 66 -18.21 -9.27 0.79
C VAL A 66 -17.63 -8.25 1.72
N ASN A 67 -17.93 -8.38 3.03
CA ASN A 67 -17.33 -7.58 4.07
C ASN A 67 -16.91 -8.49 5.24
N LEU A 68 -15.67 -8.36 5.68
CA LEU A 68 -15.05 -9.18 6.74
C LEU A 68 -15.21 -8.55 8.13
N ASN A 69 -15.97 -7.46 8.22
CA ASN A 69 -16.41 -6.81 9.45
C ASN A 69 -15.29 -6.47 10.43
N GLY A 70 -14.18 -5.94 9.92
CA GLY A 70 -13.08 -5.44 10.75
C GLY A 70 -12.32 -6.52 11.51
N LEU A 71 -12.22 -7.72 10.98
CA LEU A 71 -11.33 -8.73 11.55
C LEU A 71 -9.90 -8.17 11.65
N PRO A 72 -9.16 -8.45 12.75
CA PRO A 72 -7.77 -8.00 12.88
C PRO A 72 -6.95 -8.32 11.64
N LEU A 73 -6.27 -7.30 11.10
CA LEU A 73 -5.51 -7.35 9.87
C LEU A 73 -4.00 -7.30 10.16
N TYR A 74 -3.27 -8.25 9.61
CA TYR A 74 -1.81 -8.28 9.59
C TYR A 74 -1.34 -8.03 8.16
N THR A 75 -0.63 -6.95 7.92
CA THR A 75 -0.09 -6.61 6.59
C THR A 75 1.39 -6.96 6.52
N LEU A 76 1.79 -7.75 5.53
CA LEU A 76 3.20 -8.01 5.27
C LEU A 76 3.76 -6.92 4.36
N THR A 77 4.84 -6.24 4.78
CA THR A 77 5.37 -5.07 4.09
C THR A 77 6.88 -5.10 3.93
N GLU A 78 7.36 -4.49 2.85
CA GLU A 78 8.77 -4.19 2.61
C GLU A 78 8.92 -2.82 1.94
N SER A 79 10.16 -2.43 1.64
CA SER A 79 10.49 -1.13 1.03
C SER A 79 9.85 -0.88 -0.34
N SER A 80 9.36 -1.91 -1.02
CA SER A 80 8.59 -1.82 -2.26
C SER A 80 7.08 -1.63 -2.05
N THR A 81 6.57 -1.80 -0.82
CA THR A 81 5.19 -1.49 -0.47
C THR A 81 5.00 0.03 -0.50
N ALA A 82 4.14 0.55 -1.38
CA ALA A 82 4.06 1.98 -1.61
C ALA A 82 2.64 2.49 -1.92
N SER A 83 2.44 3.81 -1.77
CA SER A 83 1.27 4.55 -2.30
C SER A 83 -0.07 4.00 -1.79
N ALA A 84 -0.96 3.50 -2.67
CA ALA A 84 -2.27 2.96 -2.31
C ALA A 84 -2.19 1.82 -1.27
N SER A 85 -1.12 1.00 -1.28
CA SER A 85 -0.88 0.00 -0.25
C SER A 85 -0.58 0.62 1.12
N GLU A 86 0.18 1.71 1.15
CA GLU A 86 0.43 2.46 2.39
C GLU A 86 -0.83 3.18 2.88
N SER A 87 -1.61 3.76 1.95
CA SER A 87 -2.89 4.39 2.26
C SER A 87 -3.87 3.39 2.87
N LEU A 88 -3.97 2.18 2.34
CA LEU A 88 -4.81 1.11 2.92
C LEU A 88 -4.43 0.86 4.38
N ILE A 89 -3.14 0.67 4.67
CA ILE A 89 -2.65 0.40 6.02
C ILE A 89 -2.96 1.59 6.95
N LEU A 90 -2.62 2.81 6.52
CA LEU A 90 -2.81 4.01 7.33
C LEU A 90 -4.29 4.28 7.61
N CYS A 91 -5.12 4.25 6.55
CA CYS A 91 -6.50 4.70 6.62
C CYS A 91 -7.46 3.68 7.28
N LEU A 92 -7.06 2.41 7.39
CA LEU A 92 -7.81 1.42 8.18
C LEU A 92 -7.50 1.47 9.69
N LYS A 93 -6.34 1.97 10.11
CA LYS A 93 -5.95 2.03 11.54
C LYS A 93 -6.94 2.77 12.43
N PRO A 94 -7.62 3.86 12.01
CA PRO A 94 -8.64 4.51 12.82
C PRO A 94 -9.90 3.67 13.06
N TYR A 95 -10.16 2.67 12.23
CA TYR A 95 -11.39 1.90 12.22
C TYR A 95 -11.26 0.49 12.80
N MET A 96 -10.07 -0.09 12.72
CA MET A 96 -9.85 -1.49 13.11
C MET A 96 -8.40 -1.76 13.53
N THR A 97 -8.16 -2.92 14.11
CA THR A 97 -6.81 -3.37 14.44
C THR A 97 -6.05 -3.71 13.16
N VAL A 98 -4.98 -2.94 12.87
CA VAL A 98 -4.06 -3.20 11.76
C VAL A 98 -2.64 -3.26 12.31
N LYS A 99 -1.97 -4.41 12.16
CA LYS A 99 -0.57 -4.61 12.50
C LYS A 99 0.26 -4.81 11.24
N GLN A 100 1.39 -4.14 11.19
CA GLN A 100 2.35 -4.25 10.09
C GLN A 100 3.50 -5.17 10.49
N VAL A 101 3.76 -6.18 9.67
CA VAL A 101 4.84 -7.16 9.84
C VAL A 101 5.79 -7.04 8.68
N GLY A 102 7.06 -6.80 8.96
CA GLY A 102 8.05 -6.66 7.90
C GLY A 102 9.04 -5.55 8.14
N SER A 103 9.38 -4.82 7.09
CA SER A 103 10.20 -3.59 7.14
C SER A 103 9.36 -2.35 6.83
N SER A 104 10.00 -1.19 6.95
CA SER A 104 9.38 0.08 6.58
C SER A 104 8.99 0.10 5.12
N THR A 105 7.87 0.74 4.83
CA THR A 105 7.37 0.93 3.47
C THR A 105 8.12 2.05 2.73
N ALA A 106 7.80 2.28 1.45
CA ALA A 106 8.50 3.22 0.58
C ALA A 106 8.39 4.70 0.99
N GLY A 107 7.30 5.10 1.63
CA GLY A 107 7.04 6.50 1.97
C GLY A 107 6.50 7.34 0.81
N LYS A 108 5.75 6.72 -0.11
CA LYS A 108 5.08 7.44 -1.18
C LYS A 108 3.78 8.07 -0.66
N TYR A 109 3.90 9.24 -0.06
CA TYR A 109 2.83 9.97 0.62
C TYR A 109 1.98 10.86 -0.29
N CYS A 110 2.33 10.96 -1.59
CA CYS A 110 1.64 11.82 -2.55
C CYS A 110 1.02 11.01 -3.69
N GLY A 111 -0.13 11.49 -4.15
CA GLY A 111 -0.81 11.03 -5.34
C GLY A 111 -0.82 12.11 -6.42
N GLY A 112 -1.10 11.70 -7.64
CA GLY A 112 -1.12 12.58 -8.79
C GLY A 112 -2.40 12.50 -9.59
N SER A 113 -2.54 13.47 -10.50
CA SER A 113 -3.62 13.56 -11.47
C SER A 113 -3.04 13.62 -12.87
N LEU A 114 -3.79 13.07 -13.82
CA LEU A 114 -3.48 13.16 -15.24
C LEU A 114 -4.05 14.46 -15.80
N PHE A 115 -3.22 15.21 -16.50
CA PHE A 115 -3.58 16.45 -17.19
C PHE A 115 -3.35 16.28 -18.68
N GLN A 116 -4.37 16.50 -19.47
CA GLN A 116 -4.30 16.50 -20.92
C GLN A 116 -4.39 17.93 -21.44
N PRO A 117 -3.50 18.35 -22.36
CA PRO A 117 -3.61 19.65 -23.01
C PRO A 117 -4.97 19.81 -23.71
N ALA A 118 -5.60 20.95 -23.50
CA ALA A 118 -6.93 21.23 -24.05
C ALA A 118 -7.01 22.69 -24.55
N VAL A 119 -7.80 22.90 -25.59
CA VAL A 119 -8.14 24.21 -26.13
C VAL A 119 -9.64 24.47 -25.97
N GLN A 120 -10.00 25.74 -25.91
CA GLN A 120 -11.40 26.13 -25.86
C GLN A 120 -11.98 26.21 -27.27
N GLN A 121 -12.98 25.39 -27.55
CA GLN A 121 -13.69 25.36 -28.84
C GLN A 121 -15.20 25.36 -28.59
N GLY A 122 -15.91 26.34 -29.11
CA GLY A 122 -17.37 26.43 -28.93
C GLY A 122 -17.83 26.54 -27.48
N GLY A 123 -17.00 27.11 -26.59
CA GLY A 123 -17.31 27.20 -25.15
C GLY A 123 -17.01 25.92 -24.33
N GLN A 124 -16.48 24.89 -24.95
CA GLN A 124 -16.10 23.65 -24.30
C GLN A 124 -14.58 23.44 -24.38
N LEU A 125 -14.02 22.76 -23.36
CA LEU A 125 -12.63 22.28 -23.41
C LEU A 125 -12.60 20.98 -24.21
N VAL A 126 -11.81 20.97 -25.27
CA VAL A 126 -11.54 19.78 -26.10
C VAL A 126 -10.04 19.51 -26.11
N PRO A 127 -9.60 18.24 -26.30
CA PRO A 127 -8.18 17.94 -26.43
C PRO A 127 -7.51 18.83 -27.50
N ASP A 128 -6.33 19.34 -27.19
CA ASP A 128 -5.54 20.11 -28.13
C ASP A 128 -5.25 19.29 -29.39
N PRO A 129 -5.56 19.76 -30.62
CA PRO A 129 -5.41 18.99 -31.85
C PRO A 129 -3.95 18.65 -32.20
N GLU A 130 -2.98 19.43 -31.70
CA GLU A 130 -1.56 19.20 -31.99
C GLU A 130 -0.89 18.33 -30.92
N ILE A 131 -1.19 18.59 -29.64
CA ILE A 131 -0.52 17.95 -28.51
C ILE A 131 -1.47 17.21 -27.56
N GLY A 132 -2.75 17.06 -27.91
CA GLY A 132 -3.76 16.37 -27.08
C GLY A 132 -3.47 14.88 -26.82
N ASN A 133 -2.52 14.28 -27.54
CA ASN A 133 -2.04 12.91 -27.26
C ASN A 133 -1.01 12.86 -26.12
N TRP A 134 -0.51 14.00 -25.64
CA TRP A 134 0.39 14.07 -24.52
C TRP A 134 -0.41 14.14 -23.22
N VAL A 135 0.10 13.49 -22.18
CA VAL A 135 -0.49 13.50 -20.85
C VAL A 135 0.61 13.78 -19.83
N LEU A 136 0.34 14.71 -18.92
CA LEU A 136 1.21 14.99 -17.77
C LEU A 136 0.62 14.32 -16.54
N TYR A 137 1.42 13.51 -15.85
CA TYR A 137 1.07 12.98 -14.53
C TYR A 137 1.77 13.82 -13.45
N LEU A 138 1.03 14.69 -12.79
CA LEU A 138 1.56 15.60 -11.78
C LEU A 138 1.18 15.15 -10.38
N MET A 139 2.16 15.18 -9.45
CA MET A 139 1.91 14.95 -8.03
C MET A 139 1.19 16.18 -7.46
N THR A 140 -0.09 16.03 -7.16
CA THR A 140 -0.98 17.16 -6.82
C THR A 140 -1.51 17.16 -5.40
N PHE A 141 -1.51 16.01 -4.72
CA PHE A 141 -2.07 15.91 -3.37
C PHE A 141 -1.28 14.97 -2.47
N LYS A 142 -1.45 15.15 -1.18
CA LYS A 142 -1.07 14.19 -0.14
C LYS A 142 -2.32 13.46 0.35
N THR A 143 -2.14 12.21 0.78
CA THR A 143 -3.22 11.44 1.42
C THR A 143 -3.12 11.56 2.94
N ALA A 144 -4.25 11.74 3.59
CA ALA A 144 -4.39 11.64 5.05
C ALA A 144 -5.53 10.71 5.44
N ASP A 145 -5.42 10.07 6.61
CA ASP A 145 -6.52 9.34 7.23
C ASP A 145 -7.60 10.30 7.78
N VAL A 146 -8.66 9.76 8.33
CA VAL A 146 -9.79 10.53 8.91
C VAL A 146 -9.36 11.43 10.07
N ASN A 147 -8.21 11.18 10.70
CA ASN A 147 -7.64 12.00 11.78
C ASN A 147 -6.61 13.03 11.26
N GLY A 148 -6.44 13.13 9.94
CA GLY A 148 -5.48 14.05 9.30
C GLY A 148 -4.03 13.56 9.30
N LYS A 149 -3.76 12.31 9.68
CA LYS A 149 -2.43 11.72 9.67
C LYS A 149 -2.06 11.29 8.24
N SER A 150 -0.91 11.74 7.77
CA SER A 150 -0.34 11.38 6.46
C SER A 150 0.79 10.38 6.58
N ILE A 151 1.10 9.69 5.47
CA ILE A 151 2.27 8.84 5.34
C ILE A 151 3.52 9.71 5.44
N SER A 152 4.52 9.26 6.19
CA SER A 152 5.84 9.91 6.23
C SER A 152 6.63 9.62 4.95
N SER A 153 7.53 10.52 4.56
CA SER A 153 8.52 10.25 3.51
C SER A 153 9.49 9.10 3.85
N SER A 154 9.55 8.71 5.12
CA SER A 154 10.30 7.52 5.59
C SER A 154 9.47 6.24 5.56
N GLY A 155 8.23 6.30 5.09
CA GLY A 155 7.30 5.19 5.09
C GLY A 155 6.57 4.96 6.41
N LEU A 156 5.83 3.86 6.46
CA LEU A 156 5.18 3.35 7.67
C LEU A 156 6.13 2.36 8.33
N TYR A 157 6.34 2.52 9.64
CA TYR A 157 7.18 1.60 10.42
C TYR A 157 6.38 0.36 10.83
N PRO A 158 7.00 -0.84 10.77
CA PRO A 158 6.33 -2.06 11.16
C PRO A 158 6.14 -2.16 12.68
N ASP A 159 5.03 -2.80 13.09
CA ASP A 159 4.79 -3.18 14.48
C ASP A 159 5.64 -4.42 14.87
N ILE A 160 5.92 -5.28 13.90
CA ILE A 160 6.73 -6.50 14.05
C ILE A 160 7.81 -6.51 12.98
N TRP A 161 9.06 -6.33 13.38
CA TRP A 161 10.18 -6.25 12.44
C TRP A 161 10.57 -7.60 11.85
N THR A 162 10.73 -7.66 10.53
CA THR A 162 11.46 -8.67 9.76
C THR A 162 11.82 -8.10 8.39
N SER A 163 12.79 -8.71 7.70
CA SER A 163 13.19 -8.25 6.37
C SER A 163 13.72 -9.41 5.54
N SER A 164 13.44 -9.42 4.25
CA SER A 164 14.00 -10.39 3.29
C SER A 164 15.51 -10.25 3.16
N LEU A 165 16.06 -9.04 3.37
CA LEU A 165 17.51 -8.79 3.29
C LEU A 165 18.32 -9.53 4.35
N THR A 166 17.70 -9.92 5.47
CA THR A 166 18.35 -10.64 6.58
C THR A 166 18.13 -12.15 6.52
N LEU A 167 17.39 -12.61 5.53
CA LEU A 167 16.97 -13.98 5.39
C LEU A 167 17.55 -14.56 4.09
N PRO A 168 18.08 -15.79 4.09
CA PRO A 168 18.46 -16.45 2.84
C PRO A 168 17.24 -16.60 1.94
N GLU A 169 17.44 -16.53 0.63
CA GLU A 169 16.38 -16.77 -0.35
C GLU A 169 15.78 -18.17 -0.16
N LEU A 170 14.64 -18.22 0.49
CA LEU A 170 13.81 -19.42 0.57
C LEU A 170 12.73 -19.30 -0.51
N LYS A 171 12.80 -20.16 -1.50
CA LYS A 171 11.73 -20.33 -2.49
C LYS A 171 10.63 -21.19 -1.88
N LEU A 172 9.83 -20.59 -1.01
CA LEU A 172 8.66 -21.23 -0.44
C LEU A 172 7.43 -20.98 -1.31
N PRO A 173 6.46 -21.90 -1.34
CA PRO A 173 5.16 -21.65 -1.96
C PRO A 173 4.48 -20.42 -1.35
N LEU A 174 3.63 -19.75 -2.13
CA LEU A 174 2.84 -18.62 -1.62
C LEU A 174 1.92 -19.09 -0.47
N GLY A 175 1.93 -18.34 0.63
CA GLY A 175 1.13 -18.67 1.81
C GLY A 175 1.72 -19.74 2.73
N ASP A 176 2.95 -20.19 2.48
CA ASP A 176 3.62 -21.17 3.34
C ASP A 176 3.81 -20.61 4.76
N PRO A 177 3.34 -21.29 5.81
CA PRO A 177 3.50 -20.85 7.19
C PRO A 177 4.97 -20.79 7.66
N LEU A 178 5.90 -21.38 6.92
CA LEU A 178 7.34 -21.28 7.16
C LEU A 178 7.96 -20.00 6.55
N ASP A 179 7.21 -19.26 5.72
CA ASP A 179 7.65 -17.92 5.28
C ASP A 179 7.87 -17.05 6.53
N PRO A 180 9.05 -16.46 6.70
CA PRO A 180 9.40 -15.74 7.94
C PRO A 180 8.45 -14.59 8.30
N PHE A 181 7.85 -13.93 7.31
CA PHE A 181 6.85 -12.89 7.55
C PHE A 181 5.53 -13.49 8.02
N ILE A 182 5.06 -14.53 7.34
CA ILE A 182 3.84 -15.26 7.71
C ILE A 182 4.01 -15.91 9.08
N ALA A 183 5.15 -16.55 9.33
CA ALA A 183 5.46 -17.18 10.61
C ALA A 183 5.40 -16.18 11.78
N LYS A 184 5.95 -14.95 11.60
CA LYS A 184 5.86 -13.88 12.62
C LYS A 184 4.44 -13.35 12.79
N ALA A 185 3.67 -13.23 11.72
CA ALA A 185 2.26 -12.87 11.82
C ALA A 185 1.48 -13.93 12.60
N ILE A 186 1.63 -15.22 12.26
CA ILE A 186 1.00 -16.35 12.96
C ILE A 186 1.40 -16.37 14.44
N ALA A 187 2.68 -16.18 14.75
CA ALA A 187 3.16 -16.13 16.12
C ALA A 187 2.50 -15.01 16.93
N SER A 188 2.33 -13.83 16.33
CA SER A 188 1.62 -12.71 16.97
C SER A 188 0.12 -12.97 17.14
N ILE A 189 -0.49 -13.69 16.22
CA ILE A 189 -1.91 -14.06 16.25
C ILE A 189 -2.17 -15.09 17.35
N THR A 190 -1.36 -16.14 17.42
CA THR A 190 -1.60 -17.30 18.27
C THR A 190 -0.97 -17.17 19.67
N GLY A 191 -0.05 -16.24 19.86
CA GLY A 191 0.77 -16.12 21.07
C GLY A 191 1.84 -17.21 21.21
N HIS A 192 2.02 -18.05 20.18
CA HIS A 192 3.03 -19.12 20.16
C HIS A 192 4.19 -18.69 19.28
N SER A 193 5.41 -19.05 19.69
CA SER A 193 6.58 -18.84 18.85
C SER A 193 6.41 -19.52 17.49
N ALA A 194 6.83 -18.84 16.42
CA ALA A 194 6.90 -19.44 15.11
C ALA A 194 7.71 -20.74 15.17
N PRO A 195 7.36 -21.80 14.44
CA PRO A 195 8.14 -23.02 14.39
C PRO A 195 9.60 -22.68 14.08
N ALA A 196 10.53 -23.22 14.86
CA ALA A 196 11.95 -23.04 14.63
C ALA A 196 12.26 -23.52 13.20
N ARG A 197 12.97 -22.69 12.44
CA ARG A 197 13.46 -23.07 11.13
C ARG A 197 14.29 -24.35 11.28
N ILE A 198 13.91 -25.42 10.61
CA ILE A 198 14.81 -26.56 10.39
C ILE A 198 15.87 -25.99 9.43
N GLU A 199 17.07 -25.75 9.95
CA GLU A 199 18.22 -25.49 9.10
C GLU A 199 18.47 -26.76 8.28
N THR A 200 17.87 -26.84 7.10
CA THR A 200 18.38 -27.80 6.11
C THR A 200 19.77 -27.27 5.79
N LYS A 201 20.80 -27.96 6.25
CA LYS A 201 22.17 -27.73 5.77
C LYS A 201 22.06 -27.65 4.26
N SER A 202 22.33 -26.48 3.71
CA SER A 202 22.53 -26.31 2.28
C SER A 202 23.53 -27.39 1.88
N ALA A 203 23.10 -28.36 1.09
CA ALA A 203 24.05 -29.22 0.40
C ALA A 203 24.91 -28.24 -0.42
N ASP A 204 26.16 -28.17 -0.04
CA ASP A 204 27.17 -27.40 -0.77
C ASP A 204 27.00 -27.76 -2.25
N PRO A 205 26.65 -26.84 -3.17
CA PRO A 205 26.41 -27.17 -4.56
C PRO A 205 27.69 -27.58 -5.29
N GLY A 206 28.81 -27.72 -4.61
CA GLY A 206 30.03 -28.24 -5.19
C GLY A 206 30.68 -27.34 -6.25
N PHE A 207 30.32 -26.07 -6.27
CA PHE A 207 30.96 -25.10 -7.14
C PHE A 207 32.21 -24.52 -6.46
N THR A 208 33.37 -25.08 -6.80
CA THR A 208 34.65 -24.42 -6.54
C THR A 208 34.77 -23.22 -7.48
N LEU A 209 34.74 -22.02 -6.94
CA LEU A 209 35.15 -20.82 -7.68
C LEU A 209 36.61 -21.00 -8.12
N LEU A 210 36.81 -21.29 -9.40
CA LEU A 210 38.13 -21.18 -10.03
C LEU A 210 38.56 -19.72 -9.99
N ARG A 211 39.29 -19.34 -8.96
CA ARG A 211 40.03 -18.08 -8.91
C ARG A 211 41.11 -18.10 -9.99
N GLY A 212 40.91 -17.23 -10.96
CA GLY A 212 41.98 -16.50 -11.65
C GLY A 212 43.00 -17.33 -12.40
N LEU A 213 42.88 -17.26 -13.68
CA LEU A 213 44.05 -17.16 -14.52
C LEU A 213 44.19 -15.69 -14.90
N THR A 214 44.85 -14.90 -14.06
CA THR A 214 45.62 -13.75 -14.51
C THR A 214 46.96 -14.31 -14.96
N GLY A 215 47.02 -14.62 -16.25
CA GLY A 215 48.27 -14.86 -16.95
C GLY A 215 48.72 -13.56 -17.62
N GLN A 216 49.90 -13.18 -17.28
CA GLN A 216 50.91 -12.33 -17.94
C GLN A 216 50.47 -11.47 -19.15
#